data_ed87054a7517638112d8b6640a6e9027
#
_entry.id   ed87054a7517638112d8b6640a6e9027
#
_cell.length_a   1.000
_cell.length_b   1.000
_cell.length_c   1.000
_cell.angle_alpha   90.00
_cell.angle_beta   90.00
_cell.angle_gamma   90.00
#
_symmetry.space_group_name_H-M   'P 1'
#
loop_
_entity.id
_entity.type
_entity.pdbx_description
1 polymer ?
#
loop_
_entity_poly.entity_id
_entity_poly.type
_entity_poly.pdbx_seq_one_letter_code
_entity_poly.pdbx_strand_id
1 'polypeptide(L)'
;MCIAVAVLLVTVANVNAQDWPQYLGPNRNSTSDQKGILRFWPNQGPEVLWTVDLGHGNGGPVVKNGKVYLLDRDDKVGDIMRCFDFSTGKELWNYSYDAPGSVRFPGSRSVPVVDGNYIYSCGHNGDLYCINIITHKPVWNKNIWTDFGGGRIPTWAITQCPLIYADLLIVASQAPKAGVVAYEKLTGNVKWTTPSLGPVGYVSPAIVKVQGKDHVVMITASSGRGYGQSSGGKVVGIDPLTGEILWEYTNWNCIIPVPSAFDAGEDRVLIVGGYNAGTVMLKVEKKADGRYSVTELFKTVEFGAHTKPPILHNGYFYAQYGTNERRDGLVCMSMDGQIMWKTRRSPDFNKGSMILADGLILATNGNKTLYLIEPDPSGFKPLASAELLVAESNPEAARYGIQNWAPLALVDGKLLIRDQTQMKCVVVAK
;
A
#
# COMPACT_ATOMS: atom_id res chain seq x y z
N MET A 1 16.65 -15.98 -64.17
CA MET A 1 17.30 -15.65 -62.87
C MET A 1 16.24 -14.90 -62.04
N CYS A 2 15.50 -15.63 -61.21
CA CYS A 2 14.43 -15.02 -60.36
C CYS A 2 15.06 -14.65 -59.01
N ILE A 3 15.02 -13.35 -58.70
CA ILE A 3 15.46 -12.82 -57.39
C ILE A 3 14.26 -12.89 -56.43
N ALA A 4 14.34 -13.76 -55.44
CA ALA A 4 13.36 -13.83 -54.36
C ALA A 4 13.71 -12.73 -53.33
N VAL A 5 12.82 -11.74 -53.18
CA VAL A 5 12.92 -10.74 -52.11
C VAL A 5 12.27 -11.33 -50.85
N ALA A 6 13.08 -11.63 -49.86
CA ALA A 6 12.60 -12.03 -48.54
C ALA A 6 12.19 -10.76 -47.77
N VAL A 7 10.90 -10.57 -47.53
CA VAL A 7 10.37 -9.52 -46.64
C VAL A 7 10.50 -10.03 -45.20
N LEU A 8 11.43 -9.45 -44.44
CA LEU A 8 11.55 -9.68 -43.01
C LEU A 8 10.41 -8.92 -42.28
N LEU A 9 9.38 -9.63 -41.86
CA LEU A 9 8.36 -9.10 -40.95
C LEU A 9 8.96 -8.98 -39.55
N VAL A 10 9.39 -7.78 -39.17
CA VAL A 10 9.75 -7.45 -37.78
C VAL A 10 8.45 -7.32 -37.00
N THR A 11 8.05 -8.37 -36.30
CA THR A 11 6.99 -8.25 -35.29
C THR A 11 7.53 -7.44 -34.11
N VAL A 12 7.14 -6.16 -34.05
CA VAL A 12 7.32 -5.37 -32.82
C VAL A 12 6.38 -5.97 -31.79
N ALA A 13 6.91 -6.77 -30.88
CA ALA A 13 6.18 -7.17 -29.70
C ALA A 13 5.91 -5.89 -28.90
N ASN A 14 4.67 -5.41 -28.94
CA ASN A 14 4.20 -4.40 -28.01
C ASN A 14 4.30 -5.03 -26.60
N VAL A 15 5.40 -4.79 -25.89
CA VAL A 15 5.48 -5.03 -24.47
C VAL A 15 4.56 -4.01 -23.84
N ASN A 16 3.29 -4.39 -23.64
CA ASN A 16 2.38 -3.55 -22.87
C ASN A 16 3.03 -3.35 -21.49
N ALA A 17 3.37 -2.11 -21.18
CA ALA A 17 3.88 -1.75 -19.87
C ALA A 17 2.90 -2.25 -18.80
N GLN A 18 3.42 -2.89 -17.76
CA GLN A 18 2.59 -3.41 -16.68
C GLN A 18 1.94 -2.23 -15.95
N ASP A 19 0.61 -2.14 -15.97
CA ASP A 19 -0.14 -1.16 -15.19
C ASP A 19 0.14 -1.29 -13.68
N TRP A 20 -0.15 -0.20 -12.94
CA TRP A 20 -0.10 -0.16 -11.46
C TRP A 20 -1.50 0.14 -10.91
N PRO A 21 -2.47 -0.79 -11.02
CA PRO A 21 -3.89 -0.47 -10.92
C PRO A 21 -4.43 -0.38 -9.48
N GLN A 22 -3.61 -0.66 -8.48
CA GLN A 22 -4.04 -0.75 -7.08
C GLN A 22 -2.88 -0.49 -6.10
N TYR A 23 -3.22 -0.42 -4.81
CA TYR A 23 -2.27 -0.31 -3.70
C TYR A 23 -1.20 -1.39 -3.77
N LEU A 24 0.08 -1.00 -3.69
CA LEU A 24 1.28 -1.85 -3.78
C LEU A 24 1.41 -2.60 -5.13
N GLY A 25 0.76 -2.09 -6.19
CA GLY A 25 0.92 -2.61 -7.55
C GLY A 25 0.08 -3.83 -7.89
N PRO A 26 0.32 -4.41 -9.07
CA PRO A 26 -0.54 -5.46 -9.62
C PRO A 26 -0.68 -6.69 -8.71
N ASN A 27 0.39 -7.03 -7.99
CA ASN A 27 0.45 -8.17 -7.08
C ASN A 27 0.29 -7.78 -5.60
N ARG A 28 0.01 -6.50 -5.28
CA ARG A 28 -0.10 -5.95 -3.91
C ARG A 28 1.09 -6.24 -2.99
N ASN A 29 2.27 -6.35 -3.55
CA ASN A 29 3.52 -6.70 -2.83
C ASN A 29 4.68 -5.73 -3.08
N SER A 30 4.41 -4.58 -3.71
CA SER A 30 5.42 -3.58 -4.10
C SER A 30 6.50 -4.12 -5.05
N THR A 31 6.17 -5.08 -5.91
CA THR A 31 7.07 -5.56 -6.96
C THR A 31 6.58 -5.19 -8.36
N SER A 32 7.51 -5.01 -9.28
CA SER A 32 7.25 -4.73 -10.70
C SER A 32 8.14 -5.61 -11.57
N ASP A 33 7.58 -6.07 -12.70
CA ASP A 33 8.32 -6.80 -13.72
C ASP A 33 9.13 -5.86 -14.65
N GLN A 34 9.06 -4.54 -14.41
CA GLN A 34 9.82 -3.53 -15.16
C GLN A 34 11.31 -3.89 -15.18
N LYS A 35 11.90 -3.82 -16.38
CA LYS A 35 13.32 -4.02 -16.64
C LYS A 35 13.99 -2.71 -17.07
N GLY A 36 15.32 -2.72 -17.13
CA GLY A 36 16.10 -1.59 -17.59
C GLY A 36 16.19 -0.43 -16.58
N ILE A 37 15.99 -0.71 -15.29
CA ILE A 37 16.16 0.31 -14.25
C ILE A 37 17.58 0.86 -14.30
N LEU A 38 17.70 2.20 -14.36
CA LEU A 38 18.98 2.92 -14.39
C LEU A 38 19.79 2.61 -13.13
N ARG A 39 21.06 2.20 -13.32
CA ARG A 39 21.93 1.86 -12.20
C ARG A 39 22.65 3.07 -11.58
N PHE A 40 22.50 4.23 -12.18
CA PHE A 40 23.02 5.50 -11.67
C PHE A 40 22.10 6.64 -12.12
N TRP A 41 22.17 7.76 -11.40
CA TRP A 41 21.51 9.01 -11.78
C TRP A 41 22.56 10.13 -11.90
N PRO A 42 22.30 11.19 -12.71
CA PRO A 42 23.07 12.43 -12.64
C PRO A 42 23.07 13.03 -11.23
N ASN A 43 23.99 13.96 -10.94
CA ASN A 43 24.08 14.60 -9.62
C ASN A 43 22.78 15.31 -9.18
N GLN A 44 21.99 15.81 -10.13
CA GLN A 44 20.67 16.42 -9.89
C GLN A 44 19.55 15.40 -9.70
N GLY A 45 19.84 14.10 -9.77
CA GLY A 45 18.86 13.03 -9.71
C GLY A 45 18.29 12.61 -11.07
N PRO A 46 17.29 11.72 -11.09
CA PRO A 46 16.62 11.30 -12.29
C PRO A 46 15.79 12.45 -12.89
N GLU A 47 15.59 12.42 -14.20
CA GLU A 47 14.79 13.42 -14.91
C GLU A 47 13.35 13.47 -14.38
N VAL A 48 12.84 14.68 -14.11
CA VAL A 48 11.44 14.93 -13.75
C VAL A 48 10.71 15.38 -14.99
N LEU A 49 9.79 14.55 -15.49
CA LEU A 49 9.00 14.83 -16.68
C LEU A 49 7.93 15.89 -16.43
N TRP A 50 7.25 15.79 -15.31
CA TRP A 50 6.22 16.73 -14.91
C TRP A 50 6.02 16.73 -13.38
N THR A 51 5.45 17.83 -12.90
CA THR A 51 5.02 18.02 -11.51
C THR A 51 3.61 18.58 -11.51
N VAL A 52 2.73 18.07 -10.65
CA VAL A 52 1.35 18.56 -10.48
C VAL A 52 1.08 18.87 -9.02
N ASP A 53 0.33 19.95 -8.78
CA ASP A 53 -0.11 20.33 -7.44
C ASP A 53 -1.30 19.48 -6.99
N LEU A 54 -1.30 19.11 -5.74
CA LEU A 54 -2.31 18.28 -5.07
C LEU A 54 -2.77 18.96 -3.78
N GLY A 55 -3.90 18.51 -3.25
CA GLY A 55 -4.26 18.73 -1.85
C GLY A 55 -3.32 17.96 -0.91
N HIS A 56 -3.41 18.29 0.37
CA HIS A 56 -2.64 17.54 1.38
C HIS A 56 -3.00 16.06 1.37
N GLY A 57 -2.03 15.20 1.65
CA GLY A 57 -2.32 13.79 1.82
C GLY A 57 -1.16 12.83 1.63
N ASN A 58 -1.46 11.57 1.95
CA ASN A 58 -0.56 10.43 1.86
C ASN A 58 -1.11 9.32 0.95
N GLY A 59 -2.22 9.54 0.26
CA GLY A 59 -2.77 8.62 -0.74
C GLY A 59 -1.82 8.52 -1.95
N GLY A 60 -1.54 7.30 -2.40
CA GLY A 60 -0.68 7.06 -3.56
C GLY A 60 -1.45 7.03 -4.87
N PRO A 61 -0.78 7.28 -6.01
CA PRO A 61 -1.36 7.14 -7.33
C PRO A 61 -1.50 5.67 -7.76
N VAL A 62 -2.43 5.45 -8.68
CA VAL A 62 -2.51 4.23 -9.49
C VAL A 62 -2.48 4.60 -10.96
N VAL A 63 -2.02 3.68 -11.79
CA VAL A 63 -1.89 3.90 -13.25
C VAL A 63 -2.59 2.78 -13.99
N LYS A 64 -3.45 3.15 -14.94
CA LYS A 64 -4.14 2.23 -15.83
C LYS A 64 -4.32 2.83 -17.20
N ASN A 65 -3.91 2.11 -18.26
CA ASN A 65 -4.09 2.51 -19.65
C ASN A 65 -3.64 3.97 -19.92
N GLY A 66 -2.43 4.35 -19.50
CA GLY A 66 -1.86 5.68 -19.72
C GLY A 66 -2.52 6.82 -18.92
N LYS A 67 -3.29 6.51 -17.89
CA LYS A 67 -3.93 7.49 -17.01
C LYS A 67 -3.52 7.25 -15.57
N VAL A 68 -3.27 8.33 -14.85
CA VAL A 68 -2.98 8.33 -13.41
C VAL A 68 -4.24 8.69 -12.65
N TYR A 69 -4.61 7.91 -11.67
CA TYR A 69 -5.73 8.19 -10.78
C TYR A 69 -5.23 8.35 -9.35
N LEU A 70 -5.76 9.34 -8.66
CA LEU A 70 -5.39 9.65 -7.28
C LEU A 70 -6.64 10.10 -6.53
N LEU A 71 -6.84 9.56 -5.32
CA LEU A 71 -7.78 10.13 -4.38
C LEU A 71 -7.10 11.28 -3.64
N ASP A 72 -7.47 12.49 -4.00
CA ASP A 72 -7.04 13.74 -3.39
C ASP A 72 -8.06 14.23 -2.36
N ARG A 73 -7.78 15.33 -1.66
CA ARG A 73 -8.69 15.87 -0.67
C ARG A 73 -8.50 17.37 -0.44
N ASP A 74 -9.61 18.06 -0.32
CA ASP A 74 -9.72 19.38 0.32
C ASP A 74 -10.61 19.22 1.56
N ASP A 75 -10.11 19.49 2.76
CA ASP A 75 -10.86 19.30 4.01
C ASP A 75 -12.11 20.17 4.12
N LYS A 76 -12.26 21.20 3.28
CA LYS A 76 -13.48 22.03 3.19
C LYS A 76 -14.54 21.44 2.28
N VAL A 77 -14.13 20.66 1.29
CA VAL A 77 -15.00 20.05 0.28
C VAL A 77 -15.24 18.59 0.59
N GLY A 78 -14.16 17.82 0.72
CA GLY A 78 -14.16 16.38 0.88
C GLY A 78 -13.12 15.71 0.00
N ASP A 79 -13.37 14.45 -0.35
CA ASP A 79 -12.47 13.68 -1.19
C ASP A 79 -12.72 13.97 -2.68
N ILE A 80 -11.64 13.97 -3.46
CA ILE A 80 -11.64 14.34 -4.88
C ILE A 80 -10.92 13.23 -5.64
N MET A 81 -11.66 12.46 -6.44
CA MET A 81 -11.04 11.55 -7.40
C MET A 81 -10.51 12.37 -8.57
N ARG A 82 -9.19 12.36 -8.78
CA ARG A 82 -8.53 13.08 -9.87
C ARG A 82 -7.92 12.11 -10.88
N CYS A 83 -8.00 12.47 -12.14
CA CYS A 83 -7.42 11.71 -13.24
C CYS A 83 -6.49 12.61 -14.05
N PHE A 84 -5.27 12.14 -14.30
CA PHE A 84 -4.26 12.85 -15.07
C PHE A 84 -3.79 12.00 -16.25
N ASP A 85 -3.36 12.64 -17.32
CA ASP A 85 -2.63 12.00 -18.40
C ASP A 85 -1.23 11.59 -17.88
N PHE A 86 -0.87 10.32 -18.07
CA PHE A 86 0.40 9.77 -17.54
C PHE A 86 1.63 10.37 -18.21
N SER A 87 1.54 10.75 -19.48
CA SER A 87 2.67 11.28 -20.23
C SER A 87 2.98 12.75 -19.92
N THR A 88 1.95 13.53 -19.61
CA THR A 88 2.04 15.00 -19.51
C THR A 88 1.75 15.56 -18.11
N GLY A 89 1.12 14.77 -17.23
CA GLY A 89 0.62 15.25 -15.94
C GLY A 89 -0.63 16.15 -16.03
N LYS A 90 -1.16 16.40 -17.26
CA LYS A 90 -2.36 17.23 -17.42
C LYS A 90 -3.57 16.58 -16.78
N GLU A 91 -4.29 17.33 -15.93
CA GLU A 91 -5.56 16.86 -15.37
C GLU A 91 -6.60 16.71 -16.50
N LEU A 92 -7.21 15.54 -16.59
CA LEU A 92 -8.21 15.20 -17.60
C LEU A 92 -9.62 15.39 -17.07
N TRP A 93 -9.86 14.98 -15.82
CA TRP A 93 -11.12 15.13 -15.12
C TRP A 93 -10.94 14.96 -13.61
N ASN A 94 -11.91 15.42 -12.85
CA ASN A 94 -12.06 15.12 -11.43
C ASN A 94 -13.53 14.90 -11.06
N TYR A 95 -13.75 14.27 -9.91
CA TYR A 95 -15.04 14.09 -9.31
C TYR A 95 -14.92 14.30 -7.80
N SER A 96 -15.59 15.31 -7.28
CA SER A 96 -15.64 15.62 -5.85
C SER A 96 -16.92 15.09 -5.23
N TYR A 97 -16.85 14.58 -4.01
CA TYR A 97 -18.02 14.24 -3.23
C TYR A 97 -17.97 14.92 -1.87
N ASP A 98 -19.16 15.34 -1.40
CA ASP A 98 -19.32 16.13 -0.19
C ASP A 98 -19.01 15.29 1.05
N ALA A 99 -17.85 15.49 1.62
CA ALA A 99 -17.36 14.81 2.81
C ALA A 99 -16.38 15.70 3.59
N PRO A 100 -16.81 16.93 3.99
CA PRO A 100 -15.94 17.88 4.68
C PRO A 100 -15.51 17.36 6.03
N GLY A 101 -14.46 17.93 6.57
CA GLY A 101 -13.93 17.60 7.86
C GLY A 101 -12.43 17.29 7.82
N SER A 102 -11.79 17.50 8.94
CA SER A 102 -10.35 17.34 9.10
C SER A 102 -10.07 16.45 10.30
N VAL A 103 -8.98 15.73 10.24
CA VAL A 103 -8.39 15.00 11.36
C VAL A 103 -6.95 15.44 11.57
N ARG A 104 -6.35 15.01 12.67
CA ARG A 104 -4.93 15.19 12.90
C ARG A 104 -4.15 14.56 11.72
N PHE A 105 -3.28 15.25 11.06
CA PHE A 105 -2.67 14.92 9.77
C PHE A 105 -3.69 14.99 8.62
N PRO A 106 -3.91 16.17 8.05
CA PRO A 106 -4.94 16.42 7.04
C PRO A 106 -4.71 15.62 5.75
N GLY A 107 -5.76 15.53 4.94
CA GLY A 107 -5.70 15.04 3.56
C GLY A 107 -6.00 13.56 3.36
N SER A 108 -5.91 13.14 2.09
CA SER A 108 -6.23 11.78 1.64
C SER A 108 -5.22 10.74 2.15
N ARG A 109 -5.66 9.48 2.32
CA ARG A 109 -4.84 8.40 2.88
C ARG A 109 -4.92 7.11 2.12
N SER A 110 -6.02 6.87 1.42
CA SER A 110 -6.28 5.63 0.70
C SER A 110 -5.74 5.69 -0.72
N VAL A 111 -5.42 4.54 -1.27
CA VAL A 111 -5.09 4.34 -2.67
C VAL A 111 -6.31 3.71 -3.34
N PRO A 112 -6.81 4.26 -4.45
CA PRO A 112 -7.92 3.67 -5.18
C PRO A 112 -7.50 2.36 -5.87
N VAL A 113 -8.48 1.62 -6.40
CA VAL A 113 -8.25 0.48 -7.29
C VAL A 113 -9.04 0.64 -8.57
N VAL A 114 -8.40 0.37 -9.72
CA VAL A 114 -9.03 0.42 -11.04
C VAL A 114 -9.22 -1.00 -11.56
N ASP A 115 -10.46 -1.34 -11.91
CA ASP A 115 -10.83 -2.61 -12.50
C ASP A 115 -11.78 -2.40 -13.69
N GLY A 116 -11.36 -2.82 -14.89
CA GLY A 116 -12.09 -2.54 -16.12
C GLY A 116 -12.33 -1.03 -16.32
N ASN A 117 -13.58 -0.67 -16.47
CA ASN A 117 -14.03 0.72 -16.63
C ASN A 117 -14.46 1.39 -15.32
N TYR A 118 -14.07 0.84 -14.17
CA TYR A 118 -14.48 1.34 -12.88
C TYR A 118 -13.29 1.63 -11.97
N ILE A 119 -13.41 2.68 -11.17
CA ILE A 119 -12.48 2.99 -10.09
C ILE A 119 -13.24 2.99 -8.75
N TYR A 120 -12.64 2.36 -7.78
CA TYR A 120 -13.17 2.26 -6.43
C TYR A 120 -12.25 2.99 -5.47
N SER A 121 -12.82 3.89 -4.68
CA SER A 121 -12.08 4.68 -3.70
C SER A 121 -12.78 4.67 -2.35
N CYS A 122 -11.97 4.65 -1.29
CA CYS A 122 -12.45 4.77 0.08
C CYS A 122 -11.95 6.10 0.66
N GLY A 123 -12.86 6.99 0.92
CA GLY A 123 -12.56 8.32 1.45
C GLY A 123 -12.30 8.32 2.95
N HIS A 124 -11.86 9.44 3.40
CA HIS A 124 -11.48 9.77 4.76
C HIS A 124 -12.58 9.52 5.82
N ASN A 125 -13.86 9.78 5.48
CA ASN A 125 -15.01 9.54 6.35
C ASN A 125 -15.63 8.14 6.17
N GLY A 126 -14.99 7.26 5.38
CA GLY A 126 -15.51 5.93 5.05
C GLY A 126 -16.41 5.90 3.82
N ASP A 127 -16.48 6.98 3.06
CA ASP A 127 -17.24 7.07 1.82
C ASP A 127 -16.60 6.21 0.74
N LEU A 128 -17.29 5.16 0.34
CA LEU A 128 -16.86 4.20 -0.69
C LEU A 128 -17.60 4.50 -1.98
N TYR A 129 -16.87 4.84 -3.02
CA TYR A 129 -17.43 5.17 -4.34
C TYR A 129 -16.96 4.19 -5.40
N CYS A 130 -17.88 3.81 -6.29
CA CYS A 130 -17.61 3.23 -7.60
C CYS A 130 -17.89 4.30 -8.64
N ILE A 131 -16.87 4.72 -9.37
CA ILE A 131 -16.98 5.73 -10.43
C ILE A 131 -16.67 5.07 -11.76
N ASN A 132 -17.51 5.30 -12.78
CA ASN A 132 -17.22 4.88 -14.14
C ASN A 132 -16.21 5.86 -14.77
N ILE A 133 -15.04 5.37 -15.17
CA ILE A 133 -13.94 6.19 -15.72
C ILE A 133 -14.16 6.67 -17.16
N ILE A 134 -15.23 6.22 -17.83
CA ILE A 134 -15.61 6.68 -19.17
C ILE A 134 -16.61 7.83 -19.07
N THR A 135 -17.61 7.70 -18.19
CA THR A 135 -18.64 8.73 -18.01
C THR A 135 -18.29 9.76 -16.94
N HIS A 136 -17.25 9.47 -16.12
CA HIS A 136 -16.78 10.27 -14.98
C HIS A 136 -17.86 10.47 -13.90
N LYS A 137 -18.82 9.56 -13.80
CA LYS A 137 -19.95 9.64 -12.88
C LYS A 137 -19.94 8.47 -11.90
N PRO A 138 -20.45 8.67 -10.68
CA PRO A 138 -20.63 7.57 -9.74
C PRO A 138 -21.70 6.59 -10.28
N VAL A 139 -21.42 5.30 -10.10
CA VAL A 139 -22.35 4.19 -10.37
C VAL A 139 -23.12 3.87 -9.09
N TRP A 140 -22.40 3.82 -7.97
CA TRP A 140 -22.95 3.65 -6.63
C TRP A 140 -21.99 4.21 -5.58
N ASN A 141 -22.53 4.48 -4.40
CA ASN A 141 -21.75 4.84 -3.21
C ASN A 141 -22.34 4.19 -1.96
N LYS A 142 -21.49 3.99 -0.96
CA LYS A 142 -21.77 3.46 0.37
C LYS A 142 -20.93 4.22 1.39
N ASN A 143 -21.22 4.03 2.67
CA ASN A 143 -20.29 4.44 3.72
C ASN A 143 -19.92 3.23 4.59
N ILE A 144 -18.68 2.80 4.53
CA ILE A 144 -18.22 1.59 5.20
C ILE A 144 -18.15 1.73 6.72
N TRP A 145 -18.30 2.94 7.26
CA TRP A 145 -18.27 3.20 8.69
C TRP A 145 -19.68 3.35 9.25
N THR A 146 -20.44 4.33 8.76
CA THR A 146 -21.77 4.64 9.30
C THR A 146 -22.82 3.60 8.99
N ASP A 147 -22.78 2.93 7.81
CA ASP A 147 -23.72 1.88 7.43
C ASP A 147 -23.62 0.67 8.37
N PHE A 148 -22.47 0.48 9.01
CA PHE A 148 -22.23 -0.60 9.98
C PHE A 148 -22.16 -0.12 11.44
N GLY A 149 -22.80 1.00 11.75
CA GLY A 149 -22.96 1.50 13.11
C GLY A 149 -21.75 2.22 13.67
N GLY A 150 -20.86 2.68 12.81
CA GLY A 150 -19.75 3.57 13.18
C GLY A 150 -20.28 4.93 13.63
N GLY A 151 -19.76 5.43 14.73
CA GLY A 151 -20.05 6.76 15.26
C GLY A 151 -18.96 7.76 14.90
N ARG A 152 -18.29 8.31 15.93
CA ARG A 152 -17.17 9.24 15.69
C ARG A 152 -16.09 8.58 14.84
N ILE A 153 -15.62 9.31 13.84
CA ILE A 153 -14.52 8.86 12.96
C ILE A 153 -13.27 8.58 13.81
N PRO A 154 -12.54 7.47 13.54
CA PRO A 154 -11.28 7.15 14.20
C PRO A 154 -10.25 8.28 14.12
N THR A 155 -9.32 8.32 15.07
CA THR A 155 -8.34 9.41 15.24
C THR A 155 -7.58 9.79 13.98
N TRP A 156 -7.26 8.80 13.13
CA TRP A 156 -6.56 9.01 11.86
C TRP A 156 -7.44 8.68 10.65
N ALA A 157 -8.75 8.92 10.76
CA ALA A 157 -9.74 8.69 9.72
C ALA A 157 -9.84 7.20 9.27
N ILE A 158 -10.52 6.96 8.17
CA ILE A 158 -10.55 5.66 7.50
C ILE A 158 -9.38 5.65 6.49
N THR A 159 -8.47 4.69 6.60
CA THR A 159 -7.19 4.71 5.87
C THR A 159 -6.91 3.44 5.08
N GLN A 160 -7.91 2.65 4.82
CA GLN A 160 -7.74 1.38 4.12
C GLN A 160 -7.87 1.55 2.60
N CYS A 161 -7.20 0.67 1.84
CA CYS A 161 -7.25 0.60 0.39
C CYS A 161 -8.13 -0.57 -0.03
N PRO A 162 -9.15 -0.37 -0.87
CA PRO A 162 -10.04 -1.44 -1.32
C PRO A 162 -9.29 -2.56 -2.05
N LEU A 163 -9.80 -3.78 -1.96
CA LEU A 163 -9.28 -4.98 -2.60
C LEU A 163 -10.32 -5.55 -3.56
N ILE A 164 -9.95 -5.75 -4.83
CA ILE A 164 -10.76 -6.52 -5.76
C ILE A 164 -10.39 -8.01 -5.66
N TYR A 165 -11.41 -8.86 -5.51
CA TYR A 165 -11.27 -10.30 -5.58
C TYR A 165 -12.43 -10.89 -6.39
N ALA A 166 -12.15 -11.44 -7.55
CA ALA A 166 -13.17 -11.87 -8.53
C ALA A 166 -14.20 -10.74 -8.80
N ASP A 167 -15.48 -10.98 -8.52
CA ASP A 167 -16.55 -9.99 -8.69
C ASP A 167 -16.86 -9.20 -7.40
N LEU A 168 -15.98 -9.29 -6.41
CA LEU A 168 -16.14 -8.64 -5.13
C LEU A 168 -15.19 -7.47 -4.94
N LEU A 169 -15.67 -6.44 -4.25
CA LEU A 169 -14.89 -5.37 -3.66
C LEU A 169 -14.87 -5.59 -2.14
N ILE A 170 -13.70 -5.92 -1.61
CA ILE A 170 -13.50 -6.24 -0.19
C ILE A 170 -12.88 -5.04 0.52
N VAL A 171 -13.47 -4.62 1.62
CA VAL A 171 -13.05 -3.47 2.42
C VAL A 171 -13.03 -3.78 3.91
N ALA A 172 -12.11 -3.17 4.63
CA ALA A 172 -12.00 -3.26 6.07
C ALA A 172 -12.87 -2.19 6.73
N SER A 173 -14.15 -2.49 6.95
CA SER A 173 -15.04 -1.58 7.67
C SER A 173 -14.52 -1.33 9.10
N GLN A 174 -14.19 -2.40 9.82
CA GLN A 174 -13.78 -2.37 11.23
C GLN A 174 -14.76 -1.59 12.13
N ALA A 175 -16.01 -1.45 11.68
CA ALA A 175 -17.09 -0.79 12.38
C ALA A 175 -17.72 -1.76 13.42
N PRO A 176 -18.53 -1.25 14.37
CA PRO A 176 -19.11 -2.07 15.44
C PRO A 176 -19.91 -3.29 14.97
N LYS A 177 -20.56 -3.22 13.79
CA LYS A 177 -21.39 -4.29 13.25
C LYS A 177 -20.71 -5.14 12.17
N ALA A 178 -19.55 -4.73 11.62
CA ALA A 178 -18.85 -5.46 10.59
C ALA A 178 -17.34 -5.18 10.66
N GLY A 179 -16.53 -6.23 10.65
CA GLY A 179 -15.08 -6.14 10.58
C GLY A 179 -14.61 -5.95 9.13
N VAL A 180 -14.99 -6.87 8.25
CA VAL A 180 -14.74 -6.84 6.80
C VAL A 180 -16.07 -6.96 6.08
N VAL A 181 -16.17 -6.23 4.96
CA VAL A 181 -17.38 -6.26 4.10
C VAL A 181 -16.93 -6.54 2.67
N ALA A 182 -17.64 -7.44 2.00
CA ALA A 182 -17.54 -7.61 0.56
C ALA A 182 -18.82 -7.13 -0.12
N TYR A 183 -18.61 -6.29 -1.11
CA TYR A 183 -19.68 -5.82 -1.98
C TYR A 183 -19.55 -6.47 -3.36
N GLU A 184 -20.67 -6.72 -4.02
CA GLU A 184 -20.67 -6.96 -5.47
C GLU A 184 -20.14 -5.70 -6.16
N LYS A 185 -19.00 -5.79 -6.84
CA LYS A 185 -18.26 -4.61 -7.31
C LYS A 185 -19.06 -3.70 -8.25
N LEU A 186 -20.00 -4.25 -9.04
CA LEU A 186 -20.78 -3.47 -10.02
C LEU A 186 -22.06 -2.85 -9.45
N THR A 187 -22.63 -3.42 -8.40
CA THR A 187 -23.92 -2.98 -7.84
C THR A 187 -23.79 -2.28 -6.49
N GLY A 188 -22.71 -2.54 -5.76
CA GLY A 188 -22.54 -2.08 -4.37
C GLY A 188 -23.44 -2.84 -3.37
N ASN A 189 -24.07 -3.94 -3.77
CA ASN A 189 -24.83 -4.80 -2.84
C ASN A 189 -23.87 -5.55 -1.93
N VAL A 190 -24.21 -5.63 -0.65
CA VAL A 190 -23.43 -6.42 0.30
C VAL A 190 -23.58 -7.90 -0.03
N LYS A 191 -22.47 -8.59 -0.25
CA LYS A 191 -22.43 -10.03 -0.49
C LYS A 191 -22.26 -10.81 0.81
N TRP A 192 -21.31 -10.38 1.63
CA TRP A 192 -21.08 -10.93 2.96
C TRP A 192 -20.41 -9.89 3.87
N THR A 193 -20.54 -10.12 5.18
CA THR A 193 -19.85 -9.37 6.22
C THR A 193 -19.30 -10.34 7.25
N THR A 194 -18.15 -10.02 7.84
CA THR A 194 -17.74 -10.66 9.09
C THR A 194 -18.40 -9.96 10.28
N PRO A 195 -18.51 -10.59 11.44
CA PRO A 195 -18.75 -9.89 12.70
C PRO A 195 -17.65 -8.84 12.94
N SER A 196 -17.84 -7.97 13.94
CA SER A 196 -16.76 -7.12 14.43
C SER A 196 -15.56 -7.97 14.85
N LEU A 197 -14.38 -7.65 14.36
CA LEU A 197 -13.17 -8.43 14.62
C LEU A 197 -12.41 -7.93 15.88
N GLY A 198 -12.68 -6.70 16.31
CA GLY A 198 -11.99 -6.09 17.45
C GLY A 198 -11.78 -4.58 17.29
N PRO A 199 -10.88 -3.98 18.07
CA PRO A 199 -10.59 -2.55 17.99
C PRO A 199 -10.10 -2.12 16.60
N VAL A 200 -10.46 -0.90 16.21
CA VAL A 200 -10.16 -0.33 14.90
C VAL A 200 -8.65 -0.15 14.70
N GLY A 201 -8.13 -0.79 13.64
CA GLY A 201 -6.81 -0.51 13.07
C GLY A 201 -6.92 0.30 11.78
N TYR A 202 -5.81 0.37 11.03
CA TYR A 202 -5.72 1.14 9.79
C TYR A 202 -5.20 0.26 8.64
N VAL A 203 -5.42 -1.03 8.76
CA VAL A 203 -4.91 -2.07 7.87
C VAL A 203 -5.81 -2.22 6.65
N SER A 204 -5.22 -2.31 5.47
CA SER A 204 -5.94 -2.71 4.26
C SER A 204 -5.99 -4.24 4.14
N PRO A 205 -7.08 -4.82 3.62
CA PRO A 205 -7.16 -6.26 3.37
C PRO A 205 -6.02 -6.72 2.45
N ALA A 206 -5.43 -7.87 2.76
CA ALA A 206 -4.41 -8.50 1.92
C ALA A 206 -4.81 -9.93 1.56
N ILE A 207 -4.40 -10.39 0.37
CA ILE A 207 -4.50 -11.79 0.01
C ILE A 207 -3.21 -12.49 0.38
N VAL A 208 -3.34 -13.63 1.03
CA VAL A 208 -2.25 -14.56 1.31
C VAL A 208 -2.67 -15.94 0.83
N LYS A 209 -1.77 -16.64 0.17
CA LYS A 209 -2.02 -17.99 -0.32
C LYS A 209 -1.65 -19.03 0.73
N VAL A 210 -2.60 -19.89 1.10
CA VAL A 210 -2.42 -20.99 2.04
C VAL A 210 -2.85 -22.28 1.37
N GLN A 211 -1.90 -23.20 1.18
CA GLN A 211 -2.11 -24.49 0.49
C GLN A 211 -2.87 -24.34 -0.84
N GLY A 212 -2.45 -23.35 -1.62
CA GLY A 212 -3.03 -23.04 -2.93
C GLY A 212 -4.36 -22.29 -2.91
N LYS A 213 -4.93 -21.98 -1.73
CA LYS A 213 -6.16 -21.20 -1.58
C LYS A 213 -5.87 -19.78 -1.10
N ASP A 214 -6.62 -18.84 -1.62
CA ASP A 214 -6.52 -17.43 -1.23
C ASP A 214 -7.30 -17.18 0.06
N HIS A 215 -6.66 -16.50 1.01
CA HIS A 215 -7.27 -16.02 2.24
C HIS A 215 -7.15 -14.51 2.30
N VAL A 216 -8.21 -13.80 2.64
CA VAL A 216 -8.14 -12.40 3.04
C VAL A 216 -7.61 -12.35 4.47
N VAL A 217 -6.50 -11.66 4.68
CA VAL A 217 -5.93 -11.51 6.02
C VAL A 217 -6.17 -10.10 6.53
N MET A 218 -6.69 -10.02 7.76
CA MET A 218 -6.95 -8.78 8.47
C MET A 218 -6.26 -8.77 9.83
N ILE A 219 -5.92 -7.55 10.29
CA ILE A 219 -5.26 -7.31 11.57
C ILE A 219 -6.05 -6.23 12.31
N THR A 220 -6.44 -6.50 13.56
CA THR A 220 -7.10 -5.51 14.42
C THR A 220 -6.10 -4.85 15.34
N ALA A 221 -6.44 -3.65 15.81
CA ALA A 221 -5.66 -3.00 16.86
C ALA A 221 -5.78 -3.77 18.19
N SER A 222 -4.80 -3.58 19.06
CA SER A 222 -4.86 -4.01 20.44
C SER A 222 -5.27 -2.85 21.35
N SER A 223 -5.94 -3.17 22.45
CA SER A 223 -6.27 -2.22 23.51
C SER A 223 -5.15 -2.17 24.53
N GLY A 224 -4.86 -0.98 25.11
CA GLY A 224 -3.86 -0.83 26.17
C GLY A 224 -3.33 0.59 26.30
N ARG A 225 -2.75 0.89 27.46
CA ARG A 225 -2.10 2.18 27.73
C ARG A 225 -0.58 2.00 27.63
N GLY A 226 -0.04 2.11 26.43
CA GLY A 226 1.42 2.10 26.23
C GLY A 226 1.96 0.89 25.48
N TYR A 227 3.19 1.04 25.03
CA TYR A 227 3.91 0.07 24.23
C TYR A 227 4.32 -1.13 25.09
N GLY A 228 3.94 -2.34 24.66
CA GLY A 228 4.30 -3.59 25.35
C GLY A 228 3.28 -4.11 26.38
N GLN A 229 2.22 -3.37 26.70
CA GLN A 229 1.12 -3.80 27.60
C GLN A 229 -0.23 -3.82 26.90
N SER A 230 -0.25 -4.07 25.61
CA SER A 230 -1.46 -4.14 24.82
C SER A 230 -1.94 -5.58 24.65
N SER A 231 -3.25 -5.79 24.63
CA SER A 231 -3.90 -7.09 24.45
C SER A 231 -5.14 -7.00 23.57
N GLY A 232 -5.66 -8.14 23.12
CA GLY A 232 -6.89 -8.23 22.37
C GLY A 232 -6.79 -7.91 20.89
N GLY A 233 -5.55 -7.72 20.37
CA GLY A 233 -5.33 -7.67 18.92
C GLY A 233 -5.47 -9.06 18.32
N LYS A 234 -5.93 -9.11 17.06
CA LYS A 234 -6.09 -10.36 16.30
C LYS A 234 -5.52 -10.22 14.90
N VAL A 235 -5.00 -11.33 14.39
CA VAL A 235 -4.80 -11.58 12.97
C VAL A 235 -5.79 -12.65 12.56
N VAL A 236 -6.59 -12.40 11.52
CA VAL A 236 -7.62 -13.34 11.07
C VAL A 236 -7.47 -13.63 9.59
N GLY A 237 -7.63 -14.90 9.22
CA GLY A 237 -7.76 -15.33 7.84
C GLY A 237 -9.22 -15.62 7.51
N ILE A 238 -9.70 -15.09 6.40
CA ILE A 238 -11.10 -15.06 5.99
C ILE A 238 -11.20 -15.67 4.59
N ASP A 239 -12.20 -16.50 4.35
CA ASP A 239 -12.52 -16.96 3.00
C ASP A 239 -13.00 -15.76 2.15
N PRO A 240 -12.35 -15.44 1.03
CA PRO A 240 -12.67 -14.25 0.24
C PRO A 240 -14.06 -14.30 -0.42
N LEU A 241 -14.65 -15.48 -0.61
CA LEU A 241 -15.94 -15.64 -1.29
C LEU A 241 -17.11 -15.67 -0.33
N THR A 242 -16.92 -16.16 0.91
CA THR A 242 -18.00 -16.39 1.87
C THR A 242 -17.94 -15.47 3.09
N GLY A 243 -16.78 -14.90 3.42
CA GLY A 243 -16.57 -14.13 4.64
C GLY A 243 -16.40 -15.00 5.90
N GLU A 244 -16.32 -16.33 5.76
CA GLU A 244 -16.06 -17.24 6.87
C GLU A 244 -14.66 -16.99 7.47
N ILE A 245 -14.59 -16.90 8.79
CA ILE A 245 -13.31 -16.81 9.51
C ILE A 245 -12.72 -18.22 9.57
N LEU A 246 -11.61 -18.42 8.86
CA LEU A 246 -10.96 -19.71 8.70
C LEU A 246 -9.97 -20.01 9.84
N TRP A 247 -9.29 -18.97 10.32
CA TRP A 247 -8.33 -19.07 11.41
C TRP A 247 -8.12 -17.73 12.10
N GLU A 248 -7.65 -17.76 13.35
CA GLU A 248 -7.28 -16.59 14.15
C GLU A 248 -5.94 -16.83 14.85
N TYR A 249 -5.19 -15.73 15.05
CA TYR A 249 -3.99 -15.69 15.86
C TYR A 249 -4.00 -14.45 16.75
N THR A 250 -3.77 -14.62 18.06
CA THR A 250 -3.99 -13.58 19.08
C THR A 250 -2.73 -13.23 19.89
N ASN A 251 -1.59 -13.86 19.58
CA ASN A 251 -0.36 -13.67 20.36
C ASN A 251 0.58 -12.59 19.76
N TRP A 252 0.06 -11.68 18.92
CA TRP A 252 0.75 -10.49 18.46
C TRP A 252 -0.14 -9.27 18.62
N ASN A 253 0.42 -8.20 19.17
CA ASN A 253 -0.33 -7.02 19.52
C ASN A 253 0.32 -5.76 18.96
N CYS A 254 -0.47 -4.90 18.34
CA CYS A 254 -0.08 -3.58 17.87
C CYS A 254 -1.21 -2.58 18.15
N ILE A 255 -0.89 -1.51 18.84
CA ILE A 255 -1.89 -0.49 19.21
C ILE A 255 -2.41 0.29 18.00
N ILE A 256 -1.61 0.42 16.93
CA ILE A 256 -1.95 1.13 15.70
C ILE A 256 -1.37 0.32 14.53
N PRO A 257 -1.99 -0.82 14.16
CA PRO A 257 -1.56 -1.58 13.00
C PRO A 257 -1.96 -0.83 11.73
N VAL A 258 -1.03 -0.70 10.78
CA VAL A 258 -1.21 -0.03 9.49
C VAL A 258 -0.78 -0.94 8.33
N PRO A 259 0.42 -1.58 8.36
CA PRO A 259 0.84 -2.45 7.28
C PRO A 259 -0.11 -3.64 7.09
N SER A 260 -0.41 -3.95 5.85
CA SER A 260 -1.13 -5.18 5.49
C SER A 260 -0.28 -6.41 5.79
N ALA A 261 -0.91 -7.56 6.01
CA ALA A 261 -0.24 -8.85 6.06
C ALA A 261 0.50 -9.10 4.74
N PHE A 262 1.63 -9.80 4.82
CA PHE A 262 2.47 -10.10 3.68
C PHE A 262 2.55 -11.61 3.44
N ASP A 263 2.27 -12.03 2.20
CA ASP A 263 2.46 -13.40 1.75
C ASP A 263 3.96 -13.68 1.59
N ALA A 264 4.52 -14.48 2.50
CA ALA A 264 5.93 -14.84 2.49
C ALA A 264 6.20 -16.15 1.71
N GLY A 265 5.18 -16.71 1.06
CA GLY A 265 5.24 -17.98 0.35
C GLY A 265 5.25 -19.20 1.27
N GLU A 266 5.02 -20.39 0.72
CA GLU A 266 5.04 -21.66 1.44
C GLU A 266 4.10 -21.65 2.68
N ASP A 267 2.89 -21.10 2.51
CA ASP A 267 1.87 -20.97 3.56
C ASP A 267 2.30 -20.13 4.76
N ARG A 268 3.29 -19.23 4.57
CA ARG A 268 3.80 -18.32 5.61
C ARG A 268 3.20 -16.93 5.47
N VAL A 269 2.77 -16.38 6.58
CA VAL A 269 2.19 -15.06 6.70
C VAL A 269 3.06 -14.20 7.59
N LEU A 270 3.65 -13.15 7.04
CA LEU A 270 4.42 -12.19 7.83
C LEU A 270 3.52 -11.04 8.25
N ILE A 271 3.49 -10.75 9.53
CA ILE A 271 2.80 -9.62 10.15
C ILE A 271 3.85 -8.67 10.69
N VAL A 272 3.73 -7.39 10.36
CA VAL A 272 4.65 -6.35 10.82
C VAL A 272 3.89 -5.16 11.39
N GLY A 273 4.48 -4.47 12.34
CA GLY A 273 3.91 -3.25 12.91
C GLY A 273 4.96 -2.27 13.42
N GLY A 274 4.51 -1.04 13.59
CA GLY A 274 5.24 0.01 14.30
C GLY A 274 5.06 -0.09 15.82
N TYR A 275 5.41 0.98 16.53
CA TYR A 275 5.17 1.11 17.98
C TYR A 275 5.73 -0.04 18.82
N ASN A 276 6.92 -0.52 18.49
CA ASN A 276 7.57 -1.68 19.10
C ASN A 276 6.78 -3.01 18.99
N ALA A 277 5.77 -3.10 18.15
CA ALA A 277 5.09 -4.36 17.88
C ALA A 277 6.00 -5.37 17.17
N GLY A 278 6.91 -4.86 16.34
CA GLY A 278 7.84 -5.71 15.60
C GLY A 278 7.14 -6.59 14.59
N THR A 279 7.59 -7.82 14.46
CA THR A 279 7.08 -8.78 13.48
C THR A 279 6.82 -10.16 14.10
N VAL A 280 5.89 -10.89 13.48
CA VAL A 280 5.68 -12.32 13.69
C VAL A 280 5.56 -13.01 12.33
N MET A 281 6.20 -14.17 12.17
CA MET A 281 6.01 -15.08 11.06
C MET A 281 5.12 -16.23 11.49
N LEU A 282 4.03 -16.42 10.78
CA LEU A 282 3.07 -17.49 11.01
C LEU A 282 3.15 -18.51 9.87
N LYS A 283 2.99 -19.79 10.20
CA LYS A 283 2.71 -20.89 9.28
C LYS A 283 1.25 -21.27 9.45
N VAL A 284 0.49 -21.29 8.37
CA VAL A 284 -0.94 -21.64 8.37
C VAL A 284 -1.14 -22.91 7.58
N GLU A 285 -1.78 -23.91 8.17
CA GLU A 285 -1.94 -25.22 7.55
C GLU A 285 -3.36 -25.73 7.76
N LYS A 286 -3.98 -26.28 6.71
CA LYS A 286 -5.25 -26.99 6.80
C LYS A 286 -5.01 -28.43 7.24
N LYS A 287 -5.63 -28.82 8.33
CA LYS A 287 -5.57 -30.19 8.88
C LYS A 287 -6.51 -31.15 8.11
N ALA A 288 -6.33 -32.45 8.34
CA ALA A 288 -7.14 -33.48 7.73
C ALA A 288 -8.64 -33.34 8.08
N ASP A 289 -8.97 -32.78 9.24
CA ASP A 289 -10.35 -32.52 9.69
C ASP A 289 -10.98 -31.26 9.05
N GLY A 290 -10.26 -30.60 8.16
CA GLY A 290 -10.71 -29.39 7.45
C GLY A 290 -10.45 -28.07 8.17
N ARG A 291 -10.11 -28.07 9.46
CA ARG A 291 -9.77 -26.88 10.24
C ARG A 291 -8.36 -26.36 9.91
N TYR A 292 -8.15 -25.06 10.08
CA TYR A 292 -6.81 -24.48 9.94
C TYR A 292 -6.10 -24.40 11.30
N SER A 293 -4.80 -24.65 11.30
CA SER A 293 -3.91 -24.41 12.44
C SER A 293 -2.93 -23.30 12.11
N VAL A 294 -2.58 -22.53 13.11
CA VAL A 294 -1.61 -21.42 13.00
C VAL A 294 -0.46 -21.73 13.95
N THR A 295 0.76 -21.77 13.41
CA THR A 295 1.99 -21.96 14.18
C THR A 295 2.84 -20.70 14.09
N GLU A 296 3.27 -20.17 15.23
CA GLU A 296 4.26 -19.09 15.29
C GLU A 296 5.64 -19.69 14.98
N LEU A 297 6.26 -19.26 13.87
CA LEU A 297 7.62 -19.70 13.52
C LEU A 297 8.68 -18.90 14.26
N PHE A 298 8.50 -17.58 14.31
CA PHE A 298 9.31 -16.67 15.12
C PHE A 298 8.56 -15.37 15.38
N LYS A 299 9.01 -14.64 16.40
CA LYS A 299 8.58 -13.28 16.69
C LYS A 299 9.77 -12.44 17.15
N THR A 300 9.89 -11.20 16.65
CA THR A 300 10.97 -10.29 17.02
C THR A 300 10.50 -8.84 16.99
N VAL A 301 11.03 -8.04 17.90
CA VAL A 301 10.83 -6.58 17.91
C VAL A 301 11.91 -5.84 17.09
N GLU A 302 12.92 -6.56 16.60
CA GLU A 302 14.06 -5.97 15.92
C GLU A 302 13.83 -5.70 14.42
N PHE A 303 12.71 -6.18 13.88
CA PHE A 303 12.22 -5.90 12.53
C PHE A 303 10.75 -5.49 12.61
N GLY A 304 10.35 -4.52 11.79
CA GLY A 304 8.98 -4.06 11.72
C GLY A 304 8.81 -3.01 10.63
N ALA A 305 7.60 -2.50 10.50
CA ALA A 305 7.29 -1.40 9.60
C ALA A 305 6.14 -0.57 10.16
N HIS A 306 6.11 0.74 9.84
CA HIS A 306 5.08 1.61 10.40
C HIS A 306 3.86 1.75 9.49
N THR A 307 4.05 1.86 8.18
CA THR A 307 2.98 2.22 7.24
C THR A 307 2.77 1.25 6.09
N LYS A 308 3.77 0.47 5.72
CA LYS A 308 3.72 -0.44 4.56
C LYS A 308 4.37 -1.77 4.89
N PRO A 309 3.92 -2.87 4.26
CA PRO A 309 4.58 -4.16 4.41
C PRO A 309 6.01 -4.10 3.84
N PRO A 310 6.88 -5.06 4.22
CA PRO A 310 8.23 -5.17 3.66
C PRO A 310 8.22 -5.60 2.20
N ILE A 311 9.39 -5.51 1.57
CA ILE A 311 9.70 -6.17 0.30
C ILE A 311 10.44 -7.47 0.62
N LEU A 312 10.11 -8.55 -0.10
CA LEU A 312 10.86 -9.81 -0.09
C LEU A 312 11.69 -9.92 -1.37
N HIS A 313 12.99 -10.13 -1.22
CA HIS A 313 13.91 -10.38 -2.34
C HIS A 313 14.97 -11.40 -1.96
N ASN A 314 15.10 -12.46 -2.77
CA ASN A 314 16.12 -13.52 -2.62
C ASN A 314 16.23 -14.09 -1.18
N GLY A 315 15.09 -14.31 -0.52
CA GLY A 315 15.04 -14.86 0.84
C GLY A 315 15.30 -13.85 1.96
N TYR A 316 15.29 -12.54 1.67
CA TYR A 316 15.48 -11.48 2.65
C TYR A 316 14.36 -10.44 2.58
N PHE A 317 13.90 -10.01 3.75
CA PHE A 317 12.95 -8.92 3.89
C PHE A 317 13.68 -7.59 4.07
N TYR A 318 13.16 -6.56 3.42
CA TYR A 318 13.62 -5.17 3.55
C TYR A 318 12.43 -4.31 4.00
N ALA A 319 12.58 -3.60 5.11
CA ALA A 319 11.53 -2.72 5.65
C ALA A 319 12.10 -1.42 6.21
N GLN A 320 11.31 -0.35 6.13
CA GLN A 320 11.60 0.92 6.79
C GLN A 320 11.00 0.90 8.20
N TYR A 321 11.85 0.82 9.22
CA TYR A 321 11.44 0.76 10.61
C TYR A 321 11.83 2.03 11.36
N GLY A 322 11.40 3.17 10.80
CA GLY A 322 11.49 4.48 11.45
C GLY A 322 10.16 4.82 12.14
N THR A 323 10.07 4.62 13.42
CA THR A 323 8.90 5.00 14.24
C THR A 323 9.30 6.04 15.28
N ASN A 324 8.35 6.55 16.05
CA ASN A 324 8.67 7.49 17.12
C ASN A 324 9.57 6.87 18.20
N GLU A 325 9.42 5.56 18.42
CA GLU A 325 10.11 4.79 19.47
C GLU A 325 11.41 4.15 18.95
N ARG A 326 11.46 3.87 17.63
CA ARG A 326 12.60 3.20 17.01
C ARG A 326 13.07 3.96 15.77
N ARG A 327 14.38 4.14 15.67
CA ARG A 327 15.03 4.73 14.49
C ARG A 327 16.01 3.72 13.90
N ASP A 328 15.47 2.57 13.52
CA ASP A 328 16.27 1.50 12.94
C ASP A 328 16.58 1.74 11.46
N GLY A 329 15.84 2.67 10.82
CA GLY A 329 16.06 3.04 9.43
C GLY A 329 15.56 1.96 8.46
N LEU A 330 16.33 1.68 7.42
CA LEU A 330 16.11 0.52 6.56
C LEU A 330 16.74 -0.70 7.22
N VAL A 331 15.97 -1.78 7.33
CA VAL A 331 16.36 -3.02 8.01
C VAL A 331 16.28 -4.16 7.00
N CYS A 332 17.31 -5.01 7.00
CA CYS A 332 17.33 -6.29 6.30
C CYS A 332 17.22 -7.44 7.30
N MET A 333 16.34 -8.40 7.03
CA MET A 333 16.09 -9.58 7.85
C MET A 333 15.96 -10.83 6.96
N SER A 334 16.52 -11.95 7.37
CA SER A 334 16.36 -13.23 6.68
C SER A 334 14.95 -13.84 6.87
N MET A 335 14.63 -14.88 6.13
CA MET A 335 13.34 -15.58 6.19
C MET A 335 13.09 -16.29 7.53
N ASP A 336 14.14 -16.56 8.30
CA ASP A 336 14.09 -17.18 9.63
C ASP A 336 14.16 -16.16 10.79
N GLY A 337 14.10 -14.86 10.47
CA GLY A 337 14.00 -13.79 11.47
C GLY A 337 15.33 -13.22 11.97
N GLN A 338 16.46 -13.62 11.37
CA GLN A 338 17.76 -13.07 11.73
C GLN A 338 17.94 -11.66 11.12
N ILE A 339 18.29 -10.67 11.92
CA ILE A 339 18.64 -9.33 11.45
C ILE A 339 20.02 -9.37 10.81
N MET A 340 20.08 -8.98 9.55
CA MET A 340 21.33 -8.89 8.79
C MET A 340 22.02 -7.56 9.05
N TRP A 341 21.29 -6.45 8.88
CA TRP A 341 21.79 -5.09 9.12
C TRP A 341 20.65 -4.07 9.30
N LYS A 342 21.02 -2.89 9.79
CA LYS A 342 20.15 -1.71 9.95
C LYS A 342 20.93 -0.46 9.57
N THR A 343 20.34 0.47 8.83
CA THR A 343 20.97 1.78 8.55
C THR A 343 20.90 2.72 9.75
N ARG A 344 19.95 2.53 10.63
CA ARG A 344 19.66 3.40 11.77
C ARG A 344 19.38 4.84 11.30
N ARG A 345 20.24 5.81 11.63
CA ARG A 345 20.09 7.22 11.26
C ARG A 345 20.98 7.66 10.08
N SER A 346 21.74 6.76 9.53
CA SER A 346 22.71 7.09 8.49
C SER A 346 22.73 6.05 7.35
N PRO A 347 21.88 6.24 6.33
CA PRO A 347 20.83 7.26 6.20
C PRO A 347 19.59 6.96 7.04
N ASP A 348 18.84 8.01 7.39
CA ASP A 348 17.57 7.90 8.11
C ASP A 348 16.45 7.52 7.13
N PHE A 349 15.89 6.34 7.31
CA PHE A 349 14.65 5.90 6.66
C PHE A 349 13.54 5.88 7.69
N ASN A 350 12.47 6.62 7.41
CA ASN A 350 11.35 6.79 8.35
C ASN A 350 10.14 5.94 7.93
N LYS A 351 9.19 6.52 7.21
CA LYS A 351 7.90 5.90 6.82
C LYS A 351 7.67 6.00 5.33
N GLY A 352 8.73 6.00 4.55
CA GLY A 352 8.67 6.10 3.10
C GLY A 352 8.05 4.85 2.44
N SER A 353 8.18 4.76 1.15
CA SER A 353 7.68 3.66 0.36
C SER A 353 8.78 3.05 -0.49
N MET A 354 8.60 1.79 -0.89
CA MET A 354 9.58 1.05 -1.67
C MET A 354 8.91 0.27 -2.80
N ILE A 355 9.62 0.11 -3.91
CA ILE A 355 9.27 -0.81 -5.01
C ILE A 355 10.52 -1.59 -5.39
N LEU A 356 10.37 -2.91 -5.55
CA LEU A 356 11.38 -3.79 -6.12
C LEU A 356 11.13 -3.93 -7.62
N ALA A 357 12.10 -3.59 -8.43
CA ALA A 357 12.08 -3.78 -9.88
C ALA A 357 13.49 -4.06 -10.42
N ASP A 358 13.61 -4.97 -11.38
CA ASP A 358 14.89 -5.31 -12.03
C ASP A 358 16.02 -5.66 -11.03
N GLY A 359 15.67 -6.28 -9.91
CA GLY A 359 16.60 -6.62 -8.83
C GLY A 359 17.09 -5.42 -8.00
N LEU A 360 16.50 -4.23 -8.16
CA LEU A 360 16.80 -3.02 -7.40
C LEU A 360 15.59 -2.54 -6.58
N ILE A 361 15.86 -1.82 -5.50
CA ILE A 361 14.84 -1.16 -4.68
C ILE A 361 14.88 0.33 -4.98
N LEU A 362 13.76 0.88 -5.45
CA LEU A 362 13.46 2.30 -5.49
C LEU A 362 12.76 2.66 -4.17
N ALA A 363 13.33 3.56 -3.38
CA ALA A 363 12.83 3.86 -2.04
C ALA A 363 12.79 5.37 -1.76
N THR A 364 11.63 5.90 -1.39
CA THR A 364 11.59 7.19 -0.68
C THR A 364 11.87 6.95 0.80
N ASN A 365 12.62 7.82 1.44
CA ASN A 365 12.98 7.64 2.86
C ASN A 365 11.93 8.18 3.86
N GLY A 366 10.76 8.61 3.35
CA GLY A 366 9.73 9.25 4.18
C GLY A 366 10.00 10.72 4.51
N ASN A 367 11.15 11.24 4.08
CA ASN A 367 11.56 12.64 4.13
C ASN A 367 11.59 13.19 2.69
N LYS A 368 12.75 13.67 2.22
CA LYS A 368 12.88 14.33 0.91
C LYS A 368 13.51 13.47 -0.18
N THR A 369 14.16 12.38 0.20
CA THR A 369 15.12 11.69 -0.67
C THR A 369 14.52 10.43 -1.27
N LEU A 370 14.68 10.29 -2.59
CA LEU A 370 14.54 9.04 -3.33
C LEU A 370 15.92 8.36 -3.41
N TYR A 371 15.96 7.08 -3.10
CA TYR A 371 17.14 6.21 -3.19
C TYR A 371 16.95 5.14 -4.26
N LEU A 372 18.02 4.78 -4.92
CA LEU A 372 18.19 3.56 -5.69
C LEU A 372 19.14 2.65 -4.90
N ILE A 373 18.70 1.45 -4.56
CA ILE A 373 19.42 0.54 -3.65
C ILE A 373 19.58 -0.81 -4.31
N GLU A 374 20.79 -1.36 -4.29
CA GLU A 374 21.03 -2.78 -4.57
C GLU A 374 20.75 -3.57 -3.30
N PRO A 375 19.70 -4.45 -3.30
CA PRO A 375 19.39 -5.25 -2.13
C PRO A 375 20.48 -6.31 -1.90
N ASP A 376 21.17 -6.21 -0.77
CA ASP A 376 22.26 -7.11 -0.38
C ASP A 376 22.16 -7.43 1.12
N PRO A 377 22.16 -8.72 1.51
CA PRO A 377 22.13 -9.07 2.93
C PRO A 377 23.42 -8.77 3.69
N SER A 378 24.53 -8.49 2.99
CA SER A 378 25.82 -8.16 3.63
C SER A 378 25.89 -6.72 4.12
N GLY A 379 25.02 -5.81 3.63
CA GLY A 379 25.01 -4.39 4.03
C GLY A 379 24.16 -3.50 3.13
N PHE A 380 23.98 -2.26 3.56
CA PHE A 380 23.29 -1.23 2.78
C PHE A 380 24.14 -0.75 1.60
N LYS A 381 23.63 -0.91 0.39
CA LYS A 381 24.31 -0.55 -0.87
C LYS A 381 23.50 0.43 -1.69
N PRO A 382 23.57 1.75 -1.41
CA PRO A 382 22.94 2.75 -2.26
C PRO A 382 23.73 2.92 -3.55
N LEU A 383 23.06 2.88 -4.70
CA LEU A 383 23.66 3.18 -6.02
C LEU A 383 23.51 4.64 -6.38
N ALA A 384 22.41 5.26 -5.98
CA ALA A 384 22.12 6.67 -6.21
C ALA A 384 21.13 7.21 -5.19
N SER A 385 21.12 8.53 -5.00
CA SER A 385 20.08 9.23 -4.22
C SER A 385 19.90 10.66 -4.72
N ALA A 386 18.67 11.20 -4.57
CA ALA A 386 18.36 12.57 -4.94
C ALA A 386 17.25 13.13 -4.05
N GLU A 387 17.34 14.41 -3.66
CA GLU A 387 16.26 15.13 -2.99
C GLU A 387 15.25 15.61 -4.03
N LEU A 388 14.13 14.92 -4.16
CA LEU A 388 13.08 15.20 -5.14
C LEU A 388 11.76 15.65 -4.52
N LEU A 389 11.57 15.41 -3.22
CA LEU A 389 10.37 15.75 -2.49
C LEU A 389 10.63 16.98 -1.62
N VAL A 390 9.60 17.80 -1.41
CA VAL A 390 9.72 19.00 -0.61
C VAL A 390 9.25 18.77 0.83
N ALA A 391 9.67 19.64 1.73
CA ALA A 391 9.13 19.69 3.08
C ALA A 391 7.74 20.34 3.04
N GLU A 392 6.88 19.92 3.96
CA GLU A 392 5.62 20.58 4.21
C GLU A 392 5.81 22.06 4.57
N SER A 393 5.11 22.92 3.86
CA SER A 393 5.14 24.37 4.09
C SER A 393 4.09 24.87 5.07
N ASN A 394 3.06 24.06 5.38
CA ASN A 394 2.04 24.42 6.36
C ASN A 394 2.63 24.36 7.77
N PRO A 395 2.66 25.48 8.54
CA PRO A 395 3.25 25.52 9.88
C PRO A 395 2.62 24.55 10.87
N GLU A 396 1.32 24.25 10.75
CA GLU A 396 0.64 23.29 11.63
C GLU A 396 1.05 21.86 11.35
N ALA A 397 1.23 21.50 10.07
CA ALA A 397 1.70 20.19 9.67
C ALA A 397 3.23 20.04 9.88
N ALA A 398 3.99 21.11 9.64
CA ALA A 398 5.45 21.13 9.80
C ALA A 398 5.92 20.79 11.23
N ARG A 399 5.10 21.08 12.26
CA ARG A 399 5.40 20.69 13.65
C ARG A 399 5.53 19.18 13.87
N TYR A 400 5.00 18.35 12.95
CA TYR A 400 5.12 16.91 12.99
C TYR A 400 6.30 16.38 12.16
N GLY A 401 7.11 17.27 11.58
CA GLY A 401 8.20 16.95 10.67
C GLY A 401 7.71 16.61 9.26
N ILE A 402 8.66 16.27 8.40
CA ILE A 402 8.38 15.90 7.01
C ILE A 402 7.68 14.54 6.97
N GLN A 403 6.60 14.44 6.19
CA GLN A 403 5.71 13.26 6.17
C GLN A 403 5.42 12.80 4.74
N ASN A 404 6.46 12.56 3.94
CA ASN A 404 6.34 12.08 2.56
C ASN A 404 6.18 10.55 2.56
N TRP A 405 4.99 10.08 2.97
CA TRP A 405 4.72 8.66 3.22
C TRP A 405 3.88 7.99 2.15
N ALA A 406 3.55 8.67 1.07
CA ALA A 406 2.69 8.13 0.03
C ALA A 406 3.29 6.87 -0.63
N PRO A 407 2.48 5.88 -0.99
CA PRO A 407 2.89 4.78 -1.84
C PRO A 407 3.36 5.25 -3.20
N LEU A 408 4.33 4.54 -3.77
CA LEU A 408 4.88 4.75 -5.10
C LEU A 408 4.07 3.99 -6.15
N ALA A 409 4.18 4.40 -7.43
CA ALA A 409 3.74 3.61 -8.58
C ALA A 409 4.81 3.62 -9.66
N LEU A 410 5.07 2.47 -10.30
CA LEU A 410 6.08 2.30 -11.34
C LEU A 410 5.46 1.71 -12.59
N VAL A 411 5.51 2.45 -13.70
CA VAL A 411 4.95 2.04 -14.99
C VAL A 411 5.84 2.59 -16.11
N ASP A 412 6.14 1.76 -17.08
CA ASP A 412 6.85 2.16 -18.31
C ASP A 412 8.11 2.99 -18.03
N GLY A 413 8.95 2.50 -17.12
CA GLY A 413 10.19 3.16 -16.73
C GLY A 413 10.04 4.48 -15.98
N LYS A 414 8.82 4.86 -15.62
CA LYS A 414 8.50 6.10 -14.92
C LYS A 414 7.95 5.82 -13.54
N LEU A 415 8.53 6.46 -12.55
CA LEU A 415 8.14 6.36 -11.14
C LEU A 415 7.31 7.60 -10.76
N LEU A 416 6.11 7.36 -10.24
CA LEU A 416 5.31 8.39 -9.62
C LEU A 416 5.64 8.46 -8.12
N ILE A 417 6.07 9.63 -7.69
CA ILE A 417 6.35 9.96 -6.29
C ILE A 417 5.52 11.17 -5.87
N ARG A 418 5.11 11.24 -4.61
CA ARG A 418 4.47 12.44 -4.09
C ARG A 418 4.99 12.82 -2.71
N ASP A 419 5.05 14.12 -2.47
CA ASP A 419 5.10 14.70 -1.13
C ASP A 419 3.68 15.08 -0.65
N GLN A 420 3.56 15.93 0.33
CA GLN A 420 2.27 16.30 0.92
C GLN A 420 1.35 17.04 -0.07
N THR A 421 1.90 17.79 -1.02
CA THR A 421 1.18 18.75 -1.85
C THR A 421 1.48 18.65 -3.34
N GLN A 422 2.43 17.81 -3.75
CA GLN A 422 2.82 17.63 -5.15
C GLN A 422 3.02 16.17 -5.52
N MET A 423 2.74 15.82 -6.77
CA MET A 423 3.13 14.56 -7.38
C MET A 423 4.07 14.83 -8.55
N LYS A 424 5.12 14.02 -8.66
CA LYS A 424 6.12 14.07 -9.74
C LYS A 424 6.21 12.75 -10.47
N CYS A 425 6.44 12.83 -11.76
CA CYS A 425 6.78 11.70 -12.61
C CYS A 425 8.27 11.78 -12.94
N VAL A 426 9.03 10.76 -12.56
CA VAL A 426 10.48 10.72 -12.75
C VAL A 426 10.88 9.51 -13.59
N VAL A 427 11.88 9.70 -14.48
CA VAL A 427 12.39 8.63 -15.35
C VAL A 427 13.40 7.79 -14.58
N VAL A 428 13.11 6.49 -14.38
CA VAL A 428 13.98 5.57 -13.64
C VAL A 428 14.43 4.36 -14.46
N ALA A 429 13.95 4.21 -15.69
CA ALA A 429 14.42 3.19 -16.63
C ALA A 429 14.60 3.77 -18.04
N LYS A 430 15.34 3.03 -18.88
CA LYS A 430 15.54 3.37 -20.30
C LYS A 430 14.40 2.81 -21.16
#